data_cdf808449efce734677b9b4c7896d3e8
#
_entry.id   cdf808449efce734677b9b4c7896d3e8
#
_cell.length_a   1.000
_cell.length_b   1.000
_cell.length_c   1.000
_cell.angle_alpha   90.00
_cell.angle_beta   90.00
_cell.angle_gamma   90.00
#
_symmetry.space_group_name_H-M   'P 1'
#
loop_
_entity.id
_entity.type
_entity.pdbx_description
1 polymer ?
#
loop_
_entity_poly.entity_id
_entity_poly.type
_entity_poly.pdbx_seq_one_letter_code
_entity_poly.pdbx_strand_id
1 'polypeptide(L)'
;MALHLTTAGESHGPGLTCIIEGLPAGLEIDRGALDRDLARRQLGHGRGGRMKIERDKVDVTGGIRHGRTLGGPIALQVANRDYANWEERMNPWPVPAELAEVHLPRPGHADLVGTQKYGLTDVRDVLERASARETAARVAGGAVAKAFLGALGVSVFSHVIQITGVRAPRRDDLEPIDFAAVDESPVRCLDADAGRAMVAEINRLRKANESLGGVFEVRAFGLVPGLGSHVSWQERLDGALGQAILSIQAVKAVSIGDGLEVAGLPGSEAHDEIFYDDERGFWRQTNRAGGVEGGMTTGEPLVVRGAMKPLPTLTKPLRSVDIATHEPAEALRERTDSCTVPAAGVVGEAMTAFVLADAYRRKFGGDHIEDVRRALQAYRERIGWRPR
;
A
#
# COMPACT_ATOMS: atom_id res chain seq x y z
N MET A 1 -6.07 -2.73 22.17
CA MET A 1 -4.75 -2.07 21.97
C MET A 1 -4.67 -1.72 20.50
N ALA A 2 -4.30 -0.49 20.14
CA ALA A 2 -4.13 -0.08 18.74
C ALA A 2 -2.81 -0.61 18.16
N LEU A 3 -2.79 -0.88 16.85
CA LEU A 3 -1.55 -1.15 16.14
C LEU A 3 -0.84 0.17 15.78
N HIS A 4 0.47 0.17 15.89
CA HIS A 4 1.32 1.26 15.44
C HIS A 4 2.34 0.73 14.44
N LEU A 5 2.55 1.49 13.36
CA LEU A 5 3.53 1.21 12.33
C LEU A 5 4.43 2.42 12.15
N THR A 6 5.73 2.26 12.41
CA THR A 6 6.73 3.29 12.19
C THR A 6 7.75 2.80 11.18
N THR A 7 8.11 3.65 10.22
CA THR A 7 9.15 3.37 9.23
C THR A 7 10.26 4.41 9.31
N ALA A 8 11.49 3.99 9.07
CA ALA A 8 12.67 4.84 9.01
C ALA A 8 13.59 4.39 7.86
N GLY A 9 14.54 5.25 7.51
CA GLY A 9 15.54 4.99 6.48
C GLY A 9 15.31 5.77 5.19
N GLU A 10 16.38 5.95 4.45
CA GLU A 10 16.49 6.71 3.22
C GLU A 10 16.62 5.77 2.01
N SER A 11 16.26 6.28 0.82
CA SER A 11 16.25 5.49 -0.42
C SER A 11 17.61 4.86 -0.76
N HIS A 12 18.69 5.62 -0.57
CA HIS A 12 20.06 5.18 -0.84
C HIS A 12 20.88 5.04 0.46
N GLY A 13 20.26 5.15 1.65
CA GLY A 13 20.88 4.80 2.93
C GLY A 13 21.10 3.29 3.08
N PRO A 14 21.67 2.81 4.20
CA PRO A 14 22.04 1.40 4.40
C PRO A 14 20.85 0.44 4.37
N GLY A 15 19.66 0.91 4.70
CA GLY A 15 18.45 0.09 4.69
C GLY A 15 17.23 0.83 5.20
N LEU A 16 16.11 0.13 5.20
CA LEU A 16 14.83 0.60 5.72
C LEU A 16 14.47 -0.20 6.96
N THR A 17 13.94 0.47 7.96
CA THR A 17 13.44 -0.16 9.19
C THR A 17 11.94 0.00 9.28
N CYS A 18 11.27 -1.04 9.75
CA CYS A 18 9.87 -1.03 10.11
C CYS A 18 9.72 -1.56 11.53
N ILE A 19 8.99 -0.83 12.38
CA ILE A 19 8.58 -1.29 13.71
C ILE A 19 7.05 -1.36 13.72
N ILE A 20 6.54 -2.53 14.11
CA ILE A 20 5.10 -2.75 14.29
C ILE A 20 4.84 -3.18 15.74
N GLU A 21 3.89 -2.51 16.40
CA GLU A 21 3.51 -2.74 17.78
C GLU A 21 2.03 -3.09 17.91
N GLY A 22 1.65 -3.77 18.99
CA GLY A 22 0.27 -4.07 19.33
C GLY A 22 -0.26 -5.41 18.80
N LEU A 23 0.58 -6.21 18.12
CA LEU A 23 0.20 -7.57 17.72
C LEU A 23 0.23 -8.54 18.93
N PRO A 24 -0.68 -9.57 18.96
CA PRO A 24 -0.71 -10.54 20.04
C PRO A 24 0.48 -11.50 19.96
N ALA A 25 0.85 -12.09 21.08
CA ALA A 25 1.79 -13.21 21.13
C ALA A 25 1.20 -14.47 20.45
N GLY A 26 2.08 -15.39 20.03
CA GLY A 26 1.70 -16.70 19.51
C GLY A 26 1.23 -16.72 18.06
N LEU A 27 1.17 -15.57 17.37
CA LEU A 27 0.87 -15.50 15.93
C LEU A 27 2.00 -16.15 15.13
N GLU A 28 1.66 -17.06 14.25
CA GLU A 28 2.61 -17.68 13.31
C GLU A 28 2.97 -16.73 12.17
N ILE A 29 4.27 -16.59 11.93
CA ILE A 29 4.83 -15.77 10.86
C ILE A 29 5.66 -16.65 9.93
N ASP A 30 5.24 -16.77 8.68
CA ASP A 30 6.01 -17.39 7.61
C ASP A 30 6.97 -16.38 6.96
N ARG A 31 8.28 -16.56 7.15
CA ARG A 31 9.30 -15.73 6.50
C ARG A 31 9.14 -15.69 4.99
N GLY A 32 8.79 -16.83 4.39
CA GLY A 32 8.60 -16.93 2.94
C GLY A 32 7.45 -16.05 2.45
N ALA A 33 6.38 -15.89 3.26
CA ALA A 33 5.28 -14.98 2.92
C ALA A 33 5.70 -13.51 2.98
N LEU A 34 6.50 -13.11 3.97
CA LEU A 34 7.05 -11.75 4.06
C LEU A 34 7.93 -11.45 2.83
N ASP A 35 8.86 -12.35 2.50
CA ASP A 35 9.76 -12.20 1.36
C ASP A 35 8.98 -12.20 0.02
N ARG A 36 7.91 -12.99 -0.11
CA ARG A 36 7.04 -12.99 -1.31
C ARG A 36 6.36 -11.64 -1.51
N ASP A 37 5.79 -11.00 -0.48
CA ASP A 37 5.13 -9.69 -0.63
C ASP A 37 6.13 -8.60 -1.04
N LEU A 38 7.36 -8.64 -0.50
CA LEU A 38 8.43 -7.75 -0.94
C LEU A 38 8.82 -8.00 -2.40
N ALA A 39 8.93 -9.26 -2.82
CA ALA A 39 9.22 -9.61 -4.21
C ALA A 39 8.09 -9.15 -5.15
N ARG A 40 6.82 -9.36 -4.78
CA ARG A 40 5.63 -8.87 -5.53
C ARG A 40 5.67 -7.36 -5.76
N ARG A 41 6.08 -6.59 -4.73
CA ARG A 41 6.25 -5.13 -4.85
C ARG A 41 7.31 -4.75 -5.88
N GLN A 42 8.30 -5.59 -6.12
CA GLN A 42 9.37 -5.33 -7.10
C GLN A 42 8.98 -5.69 -8.54
N LEU A 43 7.91 -6.48 -8.74
CA LEU A 43 7.41 -6.86 -10.05
C LEU A 43 6.73 -5.69 -10.78
N GLY A 44 6.45 -5.91 -12.06
CA GLY A 44 5.70 -5.00 -12.92
C GLY A 44 6.48 -4.56 -14.17
N HIS A 45 5.77 -4.45 -15.28
CA HIS A 45 6.30 -3.93 -16.53
C HIS A 45 6.51 -2.40 -16.42
N GLY A 46 7.59 -1.89 -16.96
CA GLY A 46 7.96 -0.47 -16.87
C GLY A 46 8.89 -0.12 -15.70
N ARG A 47 9.37 -1.15 -14.95
CA ARG A 47 10.34 -0.96 -13.86
C ARG A 47 11.74 -0.62 -14.40
N GLY A 48 12.46 0.24 -13.67
CA GLY A 48 13.81 0.68 -14.00
C GLY A 48 14.92 -0.29 -13.59
N GLY A 49 16.15 0.07 -13.91
CA GLY A 49 17.33 -0.79 -13.70
C GLY A 49 17.62 -1.13 -12.23
N ARG A 50 17.20 -0.29 -11.27
CA ARG A 50 17.41 -0.54 -9.85
C ARG A 50 16.78 -1.87 -9.38
N MET A 51 15.65 -2.28 -9.97
CA MET A 51 15.00 -3.56 -9.64
C MET A 51 15.82 -4.80 -10.02
N LYS A 52 16.88 -4.63 -10.82
CA LYS A 52 17.85 -5.72 -11.10
C LYS A 52 18.87 -5.89 -9.99
N ILE A 53 19.15 -4.83 -9.23
CA ILE A 53 20.12 -4.79 -8.14
C ILE A 53 19.45 -5.20 -6.83
N GLU A 54 18.32 -4.59 -6.53
CA GLU A 54 17.58 -4.83 -5.29
C GLU A 54 16.80 -6.14 -5.37
N ARG A 55 17.01 -6.98 -4.36
CA ARG A 55 16.20 -8.18 -4.08
C ARG A 55 15.79 -8.09 -2.63
N ASP A 56 14.66 -7.42 -2.39
CA ASP A 56 14.20 -7.13 -1.05
C ASP A 56 13.90 -8.43 -0.29
N LYS A 57 14.45 -8.51 0.92
CA LYS A 57 14.19 -9.55 1.91
C LYS A 57 14.07 -8.91 3.28
N VAL A 58 13.31 -9.57 4.14
CA VAL A 58 13.14 -9.11 5.52
C VAL A 58 14.16 -9.79 6.42
N ASP A 59 14.91 -8.98 7.17
CA ASP A 59 15.63 -9.43 8.35
C ASP A 59 14.85 -9.04 9.61
N VAL A 60 14.55 -10.04 10.45
CA VAL A 60 13.82 -9.84 11.71
C VAL A 60 14.83 -9.65 12.81
N THR A 61 14.83 -8.47 13.44
CA THR A 61 15.77 -8.11 14.50
C THR A 61 15.15 -8.14 15.90
N GLY A 62 13.81 -8.26 16.01
CA GLY A 62 13.11 -8.37 17.28
C GLY A 62 11.64 -8.76 17.13
N GLY A 63 11.03 -9.22 18.24
CA GLY A 63 9.60 -9.47 18.36
C GLY A 63 9.09 -10.82 17.82
N ILE A 64 9.94 -11.61 17.15
CA ILE A 64 9.60 -12.95 16.63
C ILE A 64 10.67 -13.95 17.06
N ARG A 65 10.23 -15.14 17.52
CA ARG A 65 11.13 -16.25 17.85
C ARG A 65 10.50 -17.56 17.39
N HIS A 66 11.28 -18.40 16.72
CA HIS A 66 10.82 -19.68 16.16
C HIS A 66 9.55 -19.55 15.31
N GLY A 67 9.46 -18.48 14.50
CA GLY A 67 8.31 -18.20 13.64
C GLY A 67 7.05 -17.74 14.38
N ARG A 68 7.13 -17.33 15.66
CA ARG A 68 5.99 -16.86 16.45
C ARG A 68 6.26 -15.48 17.06
N THR A 69 5.24 -14.64 17.09
CA THR A 69 5.29 -13.34 17.75
C THR A 69 5.38 -13.49 19.28
N LEU A 70 6.03 -12.53 19.92
CA LEU A 70 6.25 -12.53 21.40
C LEU A 70 5.33 -11.56 22.14
N GLY A 71 4.48 -10.77 21.42
CA GLY A 71 3.62 -9.74 22.02
C GLY A 71 4.28 -8.37 22.21
N GLY A 72 5.60 -8.29 22.04
CA GLY A 72 6.35 -7.03 22.01
C GLY A 72 6.49 -6.43 20.62
N PRO A 73 7.19 -5.28 20.47
CA PRO A 73 7.48 -4.68 19.19
C PRO A 73 8.19 -5.64 18.24
N ILE A 74 7.75 -5.69 17.00
CA ILE A 74 8.40 -6.44 15.92
C ILE A 74 9.24 -5.45 15.13
N ALA A 75 10.54 -5.70 15.04
CA ALA A 75 11.48 -4.89 14.28
C ALA A 75 11.95 -5.66 13.04
N LEU A 76 11.73 -5.05 11.89
CA LEU A 76 12.04 -5.58 10.55
C LEU A 76 12.99 -4.65 9.83
N GLN A 77 13.96 -5.21 9.13
CA GLN A 77 14.89 -4.45 8.29
C GLN A 77 14.87 -4.96 6.86
N VAL A 78 15.00 -4.05 5.91
CA VAL A 78 15.18 -4.31 4.48
C VAL A 78 16.44 -3.59 4.02
N ALA A 79 17.50 -4.34 3.74
CA ALA A 79 18.77 -3.78 3.32
C ALA A 79 18.66 -3.13 1.93
N ASN A 80 19.36 -2.03 1.72
CA ASN A 80 19.56 -1.42 0.41
C ASN A 80 20.87 -1.88 -0.19
N ARG A 81 20.82 -2.75 -1.20
CA ARG A 81 22.04 -3.31 -1.84
C ARG A 81 22.81 -2.27 -2.63
N ASP A 82 22.13 -1.26 -3.16
CA ASP A 82 22.74 -0.14 -3.87
C ASP A 82 23.54 0.80 -2.93
N TYR A 83 23.42 0.66 -1.60
CA TYR A 83 24.10 1.50 -0.62
C TYR A 83 25.63 1.53 -0.81
N ALA A 84 26.25 0.42 -1.22
CA ALA A 84 27.69 0.38 -1.49
C ALA A 84 28.17 1.43 -2.51
N ASN A 85 27.28 1.92 -3.40
CA ASN A 85 27.57 3.01 -4.35
C ASN A 85 27.30 4.40 -3.76
N TRP A 86 26.74 4.47 -2.54
CA TRP A 86 26.26 5.69 -1.90
C TRP A 86 26.87 5.93 -0.51
N GLU A 87 27.72 5.02 -0.05
CA GLU A 87 28.23 4.96 1.32
C GLU A 87 28.82 6.29 1.80
N GLU A 88 29.62 6.96 0.96
CA GLU A 88 30.18 8.27 1.29
C GLU A 88 29.11 9.36 1.28
N ARG A 89 28.24 9.39 0.25
CA ARG A 89 27.20 10.43 0.08
C ARG A 89 26.07 10.33 1.09
N MET A 90 25.76 9.12 1.57
CA MET A 90 24.71 8.85 2.53
C MET A 90 25.25 8.47 3.92
N ASN A 91 26.52 8.83 4.20
CA ASN A 91 27.11 8.60 5.50
C ASN A 91 26.42 9.46 6.58
N PRO A 92 25.97 8.88 7.70
CA PRO A 92 25.36 9.66 8.79
C PRO A 92 26.35 10.56 9.56
N TRP A 93 27.65 10.38 9.30
CA TRP A 93 28.72 11.13 9.95
C TRP A 93 29.47 11.99 8.94
N PRO A 94 30.16 13.07 9.38
CA PRO A 94 30.96 13.89 8.48
C PRO A 94 31.99 13.06 7.71
N VAL A 95 32.08 13.33 6.41
CA VAL A 95 33.08 12.68 5.52
C VAL A 95 34.14 13.71 5.13
N PRO A 96 35.41 13.28 4.86
CA PRO A 96 36.46 14.20 4.44
C PRO A 96 36.26 14.79 3.04
N ALA A 97 35.43 14.11 2.20
CA ALA A 97 35.18 14.54 0.83
C ALA A 97 34.24 15.74 0.80
N GLU A 98 34.52 16.70 -0.09
CA GLU A 98 33.60 17.78 -0.44
C GLU A 98 32.56 17.24 -1.41
N LEU A 99 31.31 17.05 -0.92
CA LEU A 99 30.20 16.52 -1.67
C LEU A 99 29.37 17.66 -2.29
N ALA A 100 29.11 17.59 -3.59
CA ALA A 100 28.25 18.57 -4.25
C ALA A 100 26.79 18.41 -3.79
N GLU A 101 26.20 19.51 -3.32
CA GLU A 101 24.78 19.61 -2.98
C GLU A 101 23.90 19.54 -4.23
N VAL A 102 22.68 19.10 -4.07
CA VAL A 102 21.66 19.05 -5.14
C VAL A 102 20.67 20.19 -4.92
N HIS A 103 20.62 21.14 -5.86
CA HIS A 103 19.78 22.33 -5.76
C HIS A 103 18.59 22.35 -6.73
N LEU A 104 18.35 21.27 -7.50
CA LEU A 104 17.38 21.20 -8.59
C LEU A 104 16.13 20.39 -8.20
N PRO A 105 15.10 21.00 -7.58
CA PRO A 105 13.91 20.27 -7.16
C PRO A 105 13.08 19.78 -8.36
N ARG A 106 12.46 18.61 -8.20
CA ARG A 106 11.56 18.02 -9.21
C ARG A 106 10.14 18.52 -9.02
N PRO A 107 9.49 19.06 -10.07
CA PRO A 107 8.07 19.38 -10.02
C PRO A 107 7.23 18.13 -9.67
N GLY A 108 6.30 18.28 -8.73
CA GLY A 108 5.44 17.18 -8.30
C GLY A 108 6.05 16.23 -7.27
N HIS A 109 7.26 16.47 -6.81
CA HIS A 109 7.90 15.78 -5.67
C HIS A 109 7.89 16.64 -4.39
N ALA A 110 8.35 16.09 -3.28
CA ALA A 110 8.45 16.82 -2.02
C ALA A 110 9.65 17.79 -1.95
N ASP A 111 10.53 17.75 -2.92
CA ASP A 111 11.85 18.38 -2.94
C ASP A 111 11.82 19.85 -2.47
N LEU A 112 11.14 20.72 -3.21
CA LEU A 112 11.09 22.16 -2.91
C LEU A 112 10.40 22.46 -1.56
N VAL A 113 9.20 21.90 -1.37
CA VAL A 113 8.42 22.21 -0.15
C VAL A 113 9.06 21.59 1.11
N GLY A 114 9.78 20.49 0.96
CA GLY A 114 10.52 19.85 2.04
C GLY A 114 11.75 20.70 2.45
N THR A 115 12.55 21.16 1.49
CA THR A 115 13.69 22.06 1.78
C THR A 115 13.23 23.34 2.46
N GLN A 116 12.15 23.96 1.98
CA GLN A 116 11.56 25.15 2.60
C GLN A 116 11.05 24.87 4.03
N LYS A 117 10.36 23.74 4.23
CA LYS A 117 9.79 23.39 5.55
C LYS A 117 10.85 23.16 6.61
N TYR A 118 11.93 22.48 6.26
CA TYR A 118 12.96 22.07 7.22
C TYR A 118 14.20 22.96 7.20
N GLY A 119 14.25 23.98 6.33
CA GLY A 119 15.40 24.91 6.22
C GLY A 119 16.65 24.23 5.68
N LEU A 120 16.49 23.30 4.73
CA LEU A 120 17.58 22.52 4.12
C LEU A 120 18.05 23.17 2.83
N THR A 121 19.34 23.04 2.49
CA THR A 121 19.94 23.54 1.27
C THR A 121 20.08 22.46 0.20
N ASP A 122 20.34 21.23 0.60
CA ASP A 122 20.43 20.08 -0.29
C ASP A 122 19.07 19.41 -0.45
N VAL A 123 18.56 19.36 -1.67
CA VAL A 123 17.33 18.64 -2.04
C VAL A 123 17.41 17.16 -1.69
N ARG A 124 18.62 16.60 -1.63
CA ARG A 124 18.84 15.18 -1.30
C ARG A 124 18.33 14.83 0.10
N ASP A 125 18.48 15.71 1.06
CA ASP A 125 18.00 15.49 2.44
C ASP A 125 16.48 15.28 2.53
N VAL A 126 15.74 15.77 1.53
CA VAL A 126 14.30 15.57 1.41
C VAL A 126 13.96 14.37 0.52
N LEU A 127 14.58 14.29 -0.67
CA LEU A 127 14.19 13.31 -1.69
C LEU A 127 14.44 11.86 -1.27
N GLU A 128 15.43 11.62 -0.44
CA GLU A 128 15.79 10.27 0.02
C GLU A 128 14.68 9.67 0.87
N ARG A 129 14.15 10.42 1.83
CA ARG A 129 13.03 9.96 2.68
C ARG A 129 11.69 10.02 1.95
N ALA A 130 11.46 10.98 1.06
CA ALA A 130 10.22 11.12 0.29
C ALA A 130 10.07 10.08 -0.82
N SER A 131 11.12 9.32 -1.10
CA SER A 131 11.16 8.29 -2.13
C SER A 131 10.16 7.16 -1.85
N ALA A 132 9.54 6.64 -2.93
CA ALA A 132 8.68 5.44 -2.85
C ALA A 132 9.44 4.16 -2.41
N ARG A 133 10.78 4.20 -2.28
CA ARG A 133 11.57 3.11 -1.69
C ARG A 133 11.11 2.80 -0.25
N GLU A 134 10.71 3.81 0.51
CA GLU A 134 10.16 3.68 1.87
C GLU A 134 9.01 2.66 1.95
N THR A 135 8.23 2.49 0.88
CA THR A 135 7.12 1.53 0.84
C THR A 135 7.55 0.07 0.99
N ALA A 136 8.84 -0.28 0.82
CA ALA A 136 9.32 -1.62 1.14
C ALA A 136 9.17 -1.92 2.64
N ALA A 137 9.44 -0.95 3.52
CA ALA A 137 9.22 -1.09 4.96
C ALA A 137 7.71 -1.21 5.28
N ARG A 138 6.84 -0.46 4.59
CA ARG A 138 5.37 -0.61 4.75
C ARG A 138 4.89 -1.98 4.33
N VAL A 139 5.40 -2.52 3.22
CA VAL A 139 5.04 -3.86 2.75
C VAL A 139 5.53 -4.93 3.72
N ALA A 140 6.72 -4.79 4.30
CA ALA A 140 7.22 -5.71 5.33
C ALA A 140 6.28 -5.75 6.56
N GLY A 141 5.89 -4.57 7.09
CA GLY A 141 4.94 -4.47 8.20
C GLY A 141 3.53 -4.95 7.81
N GLY A 142 3.08 -4.59 6.60
CA GLY A 142 1.79 -5.03 6.07
C GLY A 142 1.69 -6.54 5.86
N ALA A 143 2.79 -7.20 5.51
CA ALA A 143 2.83 -8.67 5.40
C ALA A 143 2.63 -9.35 6.76
N VAL A 144 3.15 -8.76 7.85
CA VAL A 144 2.86 -9.23 9.22
C VAL A 144 1.39 -9.01 9.57
N ALA A 145 0.81 -7.85 9.18
CA ALA A 145 -0.62 -7.59 9.36
C ALA A 145 -1.49 -8.59 8.56
N LYS A 146 -1.09 -8.94 7.33
CA LYS A 146 -1.76 -9.99 6.52
C LYS A 146 -1.69 -11.37 7.21
N ALA A 147 -0.56 -11.72 7.84
CA ALA A 147 -0.45 -12.96 8.60
C ALA A 147 -1.45 -12.99 9.78
N PHE A 148 -1.59 -11.87 10.51
CA PHE A 148 -2.58 -11.73 11.57
C PHE A 148 -4.02 -11.88 11.04
N LEU A 149 -4.35 -11.20 9.94
CA LEU A 149 -5.66 -11.28 9.31
C LEU A 149 -5.95 -12.70 8.79
N GLY A 150 -4.98 -13.35 8.17
CA GLY A 150 -5.09 -14.74 7.71
C GLY A 150 -5.39 -15.72 8.83
N ALA A 151 -4.79 -15.52 10.03
CA ALA A 151 -5.09 -16.31 11.22
C ALA A 151 -6.53 -16.15 11.73
N LEU A 152 -7.26 -15.12 11.25
CA LEU A 152 -8.67 -14.83 11.55
C LEU A 152 -9.61 -15.14 10.37
N GLY A 153 -9.08 -15.70 9.26
CA GLY A 153 -9.85 -16.06 8.06
C GLY A 153 -10.10 -14.90 7.11
N VAL A 154 -9.28 -13.84 7.18
CA VAL A 154 -9.38 -12.68 6.28
C VAL A 154 -8.22 -12.70 5.28
N SER A 155 -8.53 -12.48 4.00
CA SER A 155 -7.54 -12.35 2.93
C SER A 155 -7.63 -10.99 2.26
N VAL A 156 -6.47 -10.47 1.81
CA VAL A 156 -6.36 -9.16 1.14
C VAL A 156 -5.56 -9.32 -0.13
N PHE A 157 -6.10 -8.82 -1.24
CA PHE A 157 -5.53 -8.90 -2.58
C PHE A 157 -5.61 -7.56 -3.29
N SER A 158 -4.81 -7.40 -4.35
CA SER A 158 -4.94 -6.25 -5.25
C SER A 158 -4.74 -6.64 -6.71
N HIS A 159 -5.28 -5.82 -7.58
CA HIS A 159 -5.00 -5.85 -9.01
C HIS A 159 -5.03 -4.44 -9.60
N VAL A 160 -4.52 -4.30 -10.82
CA VAL A 160 -4.53 -3.04 -11.56
C VAL A 160 -5.76 -3.02 -12.46
N ILE A 161 -6.55 -1.96 -12.35
CA ILE A 161 -7.76 -1.77 -13.15
C ILE A 161 -7.61 -0.70 -14.23
N GLN A 162 -6.54 0.13 -14.15
CA GLN A 162 -6.30 1.16 -15.15
C GLN A 162 -4.82 1.55 -15.19
N ILE A 163 -4.28 1.73 -16.39
CA ILE A 163 -3.01 2.44 -16.64
C ILE A 163 -3.26 3.51 -17.69
N THR A 164 -3.04 4.76 -17.34
CA THR A 164 -3.42 5.94 -18.15
C THR A 164 -4.86 5.87 -18.65
N GLY A 165 -5.10 5.87 -19.96
CA GLY A 165 -6.41 5.76 -20.58
C GLY A 165 -6.92 4.33 -20.78
N VAL A 166 -6.08 3.30 -20.53
CA VAL A 166 -6.48 1.89 -20.71
C VAL A 166 -7.10 1.37 -19.43
N ARG A 167 -8.37 0.99 -19.49
CA ARG A 167 -9.14 0.41 -18.37
C ARG A 167 -9.46 -1.05 -18.61
N ALA A 168 -9.39 -1.85 -17.56
CA ALA A 168 -9.95 -3.20 -17.54
C ALA A 168 -11.48 -3.16 -17.40
N PRO A 169 -12.20 -4.15 -17.90
CA PRO A 169 -13.61 -4.33 -17.59
C PRO A 169 -13.85 -4.39 -16.08
N ARG A 170 -14.96 -3.81 -15.63
CA ARG A 170 -15.37 -3.90 -14.23
C ARG A 170 -15.76 -5.35 -13.90
N ARG A 171 -15.33 -5.82 -12.77
CA ARG A 171 -15.66 -7.14 -12.20
C ARG A 171 -16.17 -6.94 -10.78
N ASP A 172 -17.45 -7.22 -10.53
CA ASP A 172 -18.07 -7.14 -9.20
C ASP A 172 -18.13 -8.52 -8.53
N ASP A 173 -17.97 -9.57 -9.29
CA ASP A 173 -18.07 -11.00 -8.96
C ASP A 173 -16.73 -11.64 -8.55
N LEU A 174 -15.70 -10.85 -8.25
CA LEU A 174 -14.39 -11.40 -7.90
C LEU A 174 -14.39 -12.12 -6.56
N GLU A 175 -13.82 -13.33 -6.57
CA GLU A 175 -13.58 -14.18 -5.42
C GLU A 175 -12.07 -14.32 -5.15
N PRO A 176 -11.65 -14.77 -3.95
CA PRO A 176 -10.23 -14.94 -3.63
C PRO A 176 -9.42 -15.75 -4.65
N ILE A 177 -10.03 -16.77 -5.27
CA ILE A 177 -9.38 -17.63 -6.26
C ILE A 177 -8.99 -16.89 -7.54
N ASP A 178 -9.73 -15.85 -7.94
CA ASP A 178 -9.42 -15.06 -9.13
C ASP A 178 -8.05 -14.37 -9.03
N PHE A 179 -7.57 -14.13 -7.82
CA PHE A 179 -6.28 -13.47 -7.57
C PHE A 179 -5.08 -14.42 -7.57
N ALA A 180 -5.28 -15.74 -7.68
CA ALA A 180 -4.22 -16.73 -7.57
C ALA A 180 -3.08 -16.51 -8.59
N ALA A 181 -3.44 -16.10 -9.83
CA ALA A 181 -2.50 -15.87 -10.92
C ALA A 181 -2.23 -14.38 -11.21
N VAL A 182 -2.69 -13.45 -10.38
CA VAL A 182 -2.57 -12.01 -10.66
C VAL A 182 -1.11 -11.55 -10.83
N ASP A 183 -0.18 -12.19 -10.12
CA ASP A 183 1.25 -11.87 -10.16
C ASP A 183 1.95 -12.42 -11.41
N GLU A 184 1.31 -13.30 -12.18
CA GLU A 184 1.79 -13.77 -13.49
C GLU A 184 1.57 -12.70 -14.58
N SER A 185 0.61 -11.80 -14.37
CA SER A 185 0.39 -10.66 -15.26
C SER A 185 1.52 -9.64 -15.10
N PRO A 186 2.17 -9.20 -16.20
CA PRO A 186 3.24 -8.21 -16.14
C PRO A 186 2.79 -6.86 -15.58
N VAL A 187 1.51 -6.60 -15.53
CA VAL A 187 0.91 -5.37 -14.97
C VAL A 187 -0.08 -5.66 -13.84
N ARG A 188 -0.15 -6.92 -13.34
CA ARG A 188 -1.08 -7.34 -12.29
C ARG A 188 -2.55 -7.04 -12.62
N CYS A 189 -2.94 -7.12 -13.88
CA CYS A 189 -4.31 -6.99 -14.35
C CYS A 189 -4.93 -8.38 -14.49
N LEU A 190 -6.14 -8.59 -13.95
CA LEU A 190 -6.87 -9.86 -14.03
C LEU A 190 -7.43 -10.13 -15.44
N ASP A 191 -7.75 -9.08 -16.19
CA ASP A 191 -8.17 -9.19 -17.58
C ASP A 191 -6.94 -9.25 -18.50
N ALA A 192 -6.78 -10.34 -19.24
CA ALA A 192 -5.61 -10.58 -20.07
C ALA A 192 -5.52 -9.62 -21.27
N ASP A 193 -6.67 -9.23 -21.87
CA ASP A 193 -6.70 -8.32 -23.02
C ASP A 193 -6.36 -6.89 -22.60
N ALA A 194 -6.98 -6.41 -21.53
CA ALA A 194 -6.64 -5.13 -20.92
C ALA A 194 -5.17 -5.11 -20.46
N GLY A 195 -4.69 -6.20 -19.86
CA GLY A 195 -3.29 -6.34 -19.45
C GLY A 195 -2.31 -6.18 -20.62
N ARG A 196 -2.60 -6.82 -21.78
CA ARG A 196 -1.79 -6.64 -23.00
C ARG A 196 -1.83 -5.20 -23.53
N ALA A 197 -3.01 -4.59 -23.52
CA ALA A 197 -3.18 -3.19 -23.94
C ALA A 197 -2.42 -2.22 -22.99
N MET A 198 -2.45 -2.46 -21.67
CA MET A 198 -1.68 -1.69 -20.68
C MET A 198 -0.17 -1.82 -20.91
N VAL A 199 0.34 -3.02 -21.22
CA VAL A 199 1.76 -3.22 -21.57
C VAL A 199 2.14 -2.45 -22.84
N ALA A 200 1.29 -2.49 -23.87
CA ALA A 200 1.52 -1.74 -25.09
C ALA A 200 1.57 -0.22 -24.83
N GLU A 201 0.67 0.29 -24.00
CA GLU A 201 0.63 1.71 -23.62
C GLU A 201 1.87 2.13 -22.80
N ILE A 202 2.33 1.31 -21.87
CA ILE A 202 3.58 1.54 -21.12
C ILE A 202 4.75 1.64 -22.12
N ASN A 203 4.84 0.73 -23.08
CA ASN A 203 5.93 0.72 -24.07
C ASN A 203 5.88 1.95 -24.97
N ARG A 204 4.68 2.39 -25.37
CA ARG A 204 4.48 3.59 -26.20
C ARG A 204 4.96 4.85 -25.48
N LEU A 205 4.52 5.06 -24.24
CA LEU A 205 4.85 6.27 -23.46
C LEU A 205 6.31 6.27 -22.96
N ARG A 206 6.87 5.09 -22.63
CA ARG A 206 8.29 4.98 -22.31
C ARG A 206 9.19 5.42 -23.47
N LYS A 207 8.82 5.10 -24.73
CA LYS A 207 9.54 5.58 -25.91
C LYS A 207 9.45 7.11 -26.07
N ALA A 208 8.38 7.73 -25.56
CA ALA A 208 8.20 9.18 -25.52
C ALA A 208 8.86 9.84 -24.30
N ASN A 209 9.62 9.08 -23.48
CA ASN A 209 10.24 9.53 -22.23
C ASN A 209 9.25 10.03 -21.17
N GLU A 210 8.03 9.48 -21.15
CA GLU A 210 6.98 9.81 -20.20
C GLU A 210 6.88 8.76 -19.06
N SER A 211 6.39 9.20 -17.92
CA SER A 211 5.94 8.33 -16.82
C SER A 211 4.42 8.21 -16.83
N LEU A 212 3.91 7.13 -16.22
CA LEU A 212 2.51 6.77 -16.25
C LEU A 212 1.92 6.65 -14.85
N GLY A 213 0.68 7.10 -14.72
CA GLY A 213 -0.19 6.82 -13.58
C GLY A 213 -1.24 5.78 -13.92
N GLY A 214 -2.11 5.50 -12.95
CA GLY A 214 -3.19 4.55 -13.11
C GLY A 214 -3.96 4.32 -11.82
N VAL A 215 -4.78 3.28 -11.81
CA VAL A 215 -5.64 2.93 -10.68
C VAL A 215 -5.43 1.46 -10.33
N PHE A 216 -5.18 1.20 -9.06
CA PHE A 216 -5.23 -0.15 -8.48
C PHE A 216 -6.48 -0.31 -7.62
N GLU A 217 -6.95 -1.53 -7.52
CA GLU A 217 -8.03 -1.93 -6.63
C GLU A 217 -7.51 -2.95 -5.62
N VAL A 218 -7.87 -2.76 -4.34
CA VAL A 218 -7.63 -3.70 -3.24
C VAL A 218 -8.96 -4.29 -2.83
N ARG A 219 -9.00 -5.61 -2.66
CA ARG A 219 -10.15 -6.33 -2.10
C ARG A 219 -9.76 -7.10 -0.85
N ALA A 220 -10.63 -7.08 0.15
CA ALA A 220 -10.49 -7.93 1.33
C ALA A 220 -11.76 -8.76 1.54
N PHE A 221 -11.58 -10.03 1.84
CA PHE A 221 -12.64 -11.02 2.00
C PHE A 221 -12.62 -11.60 3.41
N GLY A 222 -13.77 -12.12 3.86
CA GLY A 222 -13.90 -12.76 5.19
C GLY A 222 -14.02 -11.77 6.35
N LEU A 223 -14.31 -10.50 6.07
CA LEU A 223 -14.47 -9.47 7.08
C LEU A 223 -15.76 -9.66 7.86
N VAL A 224 -15.66 -9.69 9.19
CA VAL A 224 -16.84 -9.71 10.04
C VAL A 224 -17.55 -8.34 10.00
N PRO A 225 -18.89 -8.26 10.01
CA PRO A 225 -19.61 -7.01 10.13
C PRO A 225 -19.25 -6.20 11.38
N GLY A 226 -19.22 -4.87 11.28
CA GLY A 226 -19.06 -3.99 12.43
C GLY A 226 -17.61 -3.77 12.89
N LEU A 227 -16.62 -3.87 12.01
CA LEU A 227 -15.29 -3.28 12.21
C LEU A 227 -15.35 -1.78 11.89
N GLY A 228 -14.67 -0.96 12.66
CA GLY A 228 -14.84 0.49 12.64
C GLY A 228 -16.03 0.94 13.49
N SER A 229 -16.42 2.20 13.39
CA SER A 229 -17.49 2.77 14.22
C SER A 229 -18.20 3.92 13.51
N HIS A 230 -19.51 4.06 13.77
CA HIS A 230 -20.32 5.21 13.36
C HIS A 230 -20.39 6.31 14.44
N VAL A 231 -19.92 6.00 15.65
CA VAL A 231 -20.09 6.86 16.83
C VAL A 231 -19.20 8.10 16.77
N SER A 232 -17.98 7.96 16.24
CA SER A 232 -17.00 9.03 16.13
C SER A 232 -16.38 9.04 14.73
N TRP A 233 -16.19 10.23 14.16
CA TRP A 233 -15.58 10.35 12.83
C TRP A 233 -14.15 9.83 12.77
N GLN A 234 -13.40 9.87 13.88
CA GLN A 234 -12.03 9.35 13.97
C GLN A 234 -11.96 7.81 13.91
N GLU A 235 -13.07 7.14 14.29
CA GLU A 235 -13.14 5.68 14.33
C GLU A 235 -13.77 5.05 13.09
N ARG A 236 -14.17 5.89 12.12
CA ARG A 236 -14.71 5.42 10.86
C ARG A 236 -13.65 4.69 10.05
N LEU A 237 -13.98 3.47 9.61
CA LEU A 237 -13.05 2.63 8.85
C LEU A 237 -12.73 3.22 7.47
N ASP A 238 -13.71 3.81 6.79
CA ASP A 238 -13.52 4.50 5.52
C ASP A 238 -12.54 5.68 5.64
N GLY A 239 -12.59 6.44 6.73
CA GLY A 239 -11.63 7.51 7.03
C GLY A 239 -10.21 6.96 7.23
N ALA A 240 -10.05 5.89 7.98
CA ALA A 240 -8.75 5.24 8.22
C ALA A 240 -8.16 4.65 6.93
N LEU A 241 -8.98 3.98 6.10
CA LEU A 241 -8.59 3.48 4.79
C LEU A 241 -8.19 4.61 3.84
N GLY A 242 -8.97 5.71 3.83
CA GLY A 242 -8.66 6.90 3.06
C GLY A 242 -7.30 7.48 3.41
N GLN A 243 -7.01 7.66 4.69
CA GLN A 243 -5.71 8.13 5.19
C GLN A 243 -4.58 7.20 4.77
N ALA A 244 -4.74 5.90 4.95
CA ALA A 244 -3.71 4.91 4.66
C ALA A 244 -3.35 4.89 3.16
N ILE A 245 -4.35 4.86 2.28
CA ILE A 245 -4.14 4.82 0.82
C ILE A 245 -3.61 6.15 0.28
N LEU A 246 -4.15 7.30 0.72
CA LEU A 246 -3.64 8.62 0.31
C LEU A 246 -2.22 8.91 0.82
N SER A 247 -1.77 8.23 1.87
CA SER A 247 -0.40 8.34 2.39
C SER A 247 0.65 7.64 1.50
N ILE A 248 0.23 6.82 0.54
CA ILE A 248 1.13 6.15 -0.41
C ILE A 248 1.65 7.20 -1.40
N GLN A 249 2.96 7.19 -1.66
CA GLN A 249 3.59 8.14 -2.58
C GLN A 249 2.90 8.13 -3.95
N ALA A 250 2.69 9.31 -4.49
CA ALA A 250 2.02 9.60 -5.76
C ALA A 250 0.51 9.27 -5.81
N VAL A 251 -0.10 8.66 -4.81
CA VAL A 251 -1.56 8.51 -4.76
C VAL A 251 -2.22 9.87 -4.53
N LYS A 252 -3.26 10.18 -5.32
CA LYS A 252 -3.96 11.48 -5.33
C LYS A 252 -5.45 11.39 -5.09
N ALA A 253 -6.01 10.17 -5.23
CA ALA A 253 -7.41 9.92 -4.90
C ALA A 253 -7.58 8.51 -4.33
N VAL A 254 -8.61 8.35 -3.50
CA VAL A 254 -9.07 7.08 -2.95
C VAL A 254 -10.58 7.00 -3.12
N SER A 255 -11.10 5.81 -3.39
CA SER A 255 -12.53 5.54 -3.31
C SER A 255 -12.81 4.23 -2.60
N ILE A 256 -13.95 4.15 -1.93
CA ILE A 256 -14.50 2.94 -1.33
C ILE A 256 -15.72 2.56 -2.17
N GLY A 257 -15.80 1.30 -2.58
CA GLY A 257 -16.87 0.83 -3.46
C GLY A 257 -16.91 1.58 -4.80
N ASP A 258 -18.09 1.97 -5.25
CA ASP A 258 -18.29 2.71 -6.50
C ASP A 258 -17.77 4.16 -6.44
N GLY A 259 -17.46 4.66 -5.24
CA GLY A 259 -16.78 5.95 -5.08
C GLY A 259 -17.57 7.11 -5.71
N LEU A 260 -16.96 7.83 -6.65
CA LEU A 260 -17.57 8.98 -7.31
C LEU A 260 -18.77 8.60 -8.21
N GLU A 261 -18.84 7.37 -8.71
CA GLU A 261 -19.92 6.92 -9.59
C GLU A 261 -21.28 6.94 -8.88
N VAL A 262 -21.27 6.62 -7.56
CA VAL A 262 -22.52 6.65 -6.73
C VAL A 262 -23.16 8.02 -6.69
N ALA A 263 -22.38 9.10 -6.76
CA ALA A 263 -22.92 10.46 -6.70
C ALA A 263 -23.79 10.84 -7.92
N GLY A 264 -23.66 10.09 -9.00
CA GLY A 264 -24.47 10.27 -10.22
C GLY A 264 -25.73 9.42 -10.27
N LEU A 265 -25.98 8.57 -9.25
CA LEU A 265 -27.11 7.63 -9.23
C LEU A 265 -28.27 8.15 -8.37
N PRO A 266 -29.52 7.83 -8.75
CA PRO A 266 -30.65 7.94 -7.84
C PRO A 266 -30.45 7.08 -6.59
N GLY A 267 -30.98 7.50 -5.43
CA GLY A 267 -30.78 6.77 -4.17
C GLY A 267 -31.21 5.30 -4.23
N SER A 268 -32.29 4.98 -4.93
CA SER A 268 -32.78 3.60 -5.12
C SER A 268 -31.84 2.71 -5.95
N GLU A 269 -30.94 3.30 -6.73
CA GLU A 269 -29.94 2.57 -7.53
C GLU A 269 -28.56 2.58 -6.85
N ALA A 270 -28.32 3.53 -5.93
CA ALA A 270 -27.05 3.74 -5.27
C ALA A 270 -26.84 2.86 -4.04
N HIS A 271 -27.92 2.52 -3.32
CA HIS A 271 -27.83 1.77 -2.06
C HIS A 271 -28.00 0.27 -2.26
N ASP A 272 -27.22 -0.49 -1.49
CA ASP A 272 -27.25 -1.95 -1.50
C ASP A 272 -28.43 -2.45 -0.65
N GLU A 273 -29.43 -3.08 -1.29
CA GLU A 273 -30.59 -3.64 -0.61
C GLU A 273 -30.21 -4.78 0.33
N ILE A 274 -30.86 -4.86 1.49
CA ILE A 274 -30.56 -5.83 2.54
C ILE A 274 -31.57 -6.98 2.48
N PHE A 275 -31.05 -8.19 2.44
CA PHE A 275 -31.82 -9.44 2.43
C PHE A 275 -31.44 -10.32 3.62
N TYR A 276 -32.26 -11.30 3.93
CA TYR A 276 -32.00 -12.32 4.96
C TYR A 276 -32.45 -13.68 4.46
N ASP A 277 -31.63 -14.70 4.71
CA ASP A 277 -32.00 -16.11 4.67
C ASP A 277 -31.28 -16.89 5.79
N ASP A 278 -31.78 -18.09 6.11
CA ASP A 278 -31.26 -18.89 7.21
C ASP A 278 -29.86 -19.46 6.96
N GLU A 279 -29.45 -19.54 5.70
CA GLU A 279 -28.14 -20.08 5.31
C GLU A 279 -27.05 -19.00 5.42
N ARG A 280 -27.32 -17.80 4.88
CA ARG A 280 -26.37 -16.69 4.78
C ARG A 280 -26.50 -15.65 5.91
N GLY A 281 -27.65 -15.61 6.61
CA GLY A 281 -28.00 -14.52 7.50
C GLY A 281 -28.33 -13.25 6.70
N PHE A 282 -27.94 -12.07 7.19
CA PHE A 282 -28.07 -10.81 6.44
C PHE A 282 -27.02 -10.73 5.33
N TRP A 283 -27.46 -10.36 4.13
CA TRP A 283 -26.60 -10.19 2.96
C TRP A 283 -27.12 -9.06 2.05
N ARG A 284 -26.29 -8.64 1.08
CA ARG A 284 -26.63 -7.63 0.10
C ARG A 284 -26.51 -8.18 -1.31
N GLN A 285 -27.42 -7.78 -2.20
CA GLN A 285 -27.43 -8.23 -3.58
C GLN A 285 -26.36 -7.53 -4.43
N THR A 286 -26.04 -6.29 -4.09
CA THR A 286 -24.97 -5.49 -4.70
C THR A 286 -23.96 -5.08 -3.63
N ASN A 287 -22.81 -4.54 -4.03
CA ASN A 287 -21.77 -4.08 -3.13
C ASN A 287 -21.21 -2.72 -3.59
N ARG A 288 -22.10 -1.78 -3.89
CA ARG A 288 -21.75 -0.42 -4.32
C ARG A 288 -21.06 0.37 -3.22
N ALA A 289 -21.44 0.13 -1.97
CA ALA A 289 -20.80 0.67 -0.78
C ALA A 289 -19.38 0.12 -0.55
N GLY A 290 -18.98 -0.93 -1.29
CA GLY A 290 -17.65 -1.53 -1.18
C GLY A 290 -17.36 -2.15 0.17
N GLY A 291 -18.36 -2.76 0.82
CA GLY A 291 -18.22 -3.46 2.09
C GLY A 291 -18.18 -2.54 3.32
N VAL A 292 -18.43 -1.23 3.17
CA VAL A 292 -18.42 -0.27 4.28
C VAL A 292 -19.64 0.63 4.24
N GLU A 293 -20.44 0.61 5.30
CA GLU A 293 -21.57 1.51 5.50
C GLU A 293 -21.48 2.19 6.87
N GLY A 294 -21.74 3.49 6.91
CA GLY A 294 -21.66 4.26 8.15
C GLY A 294 -20.30 4.22 8.84
N GLY A 295 -19.21 3.92 8.12
CA GLY A 295 -17.86 3.78 8.67
C GLY A 295 -17.59 2.41 9.29
N MET A 296 -18.43 1.39 9.04
CA MET A 296 -18.29 0.03 9.54
C MET A 296 -18.36 -1.00 8.42
N THR A 297 -17.66 -2.13 8.59
CA THR A 297 -17.78 -3.26 7.66
C THR A 297 -19.19 -3.85 7.69
N THR A 298 -19.65 -4.29 6.51
CA THR A 298 -20.99 -4.90 6.32
C THR A 298 -20.97 -6.42 6.33
N GLY A 299 -19.79 -7.04 6.20
CA GLY A 299 -19.62 -8.47 5.95
C GLY A 299 -19.46 -8.82 4.48
N GLU A 300 -19.78 -7.90 3.56
CA GLU A 300 -19.48 -8.02 2.14
C GLU A 300 -17.99 -7.74 1.87
N PRO A 301 -17.44 -8.14 0.71
CA PRO A 301 -16.06 -7.85 0.36
C PRO A 301 -15.75 -6.35 0.42
N LEU A 302 -14.66 -5.99 1.07
CA LEU A 302 -14.15 -4.62 1.03
C LEU A 302 -13.55 -4.32 -0.34
N VAL A 303 -13.90 -3.18 -0.92
CA VAL A 303 -13.35 -2.68 -2.19
C VAL A 303 -12.80 -1.28 -2.00
N VAL A 304 -11.47 -1.13 -2.17
CA VAL A 304 -10.77 0.15 -2.06
C VAL A 304 -9.96 0.40 -3.32
N ARG A 305 -10.09 1.58 -3.91
CA ARG A 305 -9.32 1.96 -5.12
C ARG A 305 -8.40 3.14 -4.81
N GLY A 306 -7.16 3.07 -5.31
CA GLY A 306 -6.20 4.16 -5.23
C GLY A 306 -5.81 4.64 -6.62
N ALA A 307 -5.96 5.94 -6.87
CA ALA A 307 -5.52 6.56 -8.12
C ALA A 307 -4.16 7.23 -7.93
N MET A 308 -3.19 6.77 -8.72
CA MET A 308 -1.80 7.22 -8.68
C MET A 308 -1.52 8.12 -9.86
N LYS A 309 -0.94 9.32 -9.61
CA LYS A 309 -0.44 10.20 -10.67
C LYS A 309 0.83 9.61 -11.31
N PRO A 310 1.22 10.07 -12.51
CA PRO A 310 2.53 9.77 -13.09
C PRO A 310 3.67 10.14 -12.15
N LEU A 311 4.78 9.40 -12.24
CA LEU A 311 5.97 9.66 -11.42
C LEU A 311 6.57 11.04 -11.75
N PRO A 312 7.02 11.80 -10.74
CA PRO A 312 7.60 13.14 -10.94
C PRO A 312 9.01 13.10 -11.52
N THR A 313 9.70 11.96 -11.46
CA THR A 313 11.02 11.80 -12.07
C THR A 313 10.86 11.38 -13.53
N LEU A 314 11.25 12.23 -14.44
CA LEU A 314 11.13 12.04 -15.89
C LEU A 314 12.52 11.99 -16.54
N THR A 315 12.68 11.15 -17.56
CA THR A 315 13.88 11.18 -18.42
C THR A 315 13.93 12.42 -19.30
N LYS A 316 12.76 13.04 -19.58
CA LYS A 316 12.60 14.37 -20.17
C LYS A 316 12.30 15.36 -19.04
N PRO A 317 13.29 16.08 -18.50
CA PRO A 317 13.10 16.89 -17.30
C PRO A 317 12.15 18.07 -17.59
N LEU A 318 11.37 18.42 -16.56
CA LEU A 318 10.54 19.60 -16.57
C LEU A 318 11.37 20.83 -16.16
N ARG A 319 10.83 22.02 -16.43
CA ARG A 319 11.40 23.27 -15.94
C ARG A 319 11.38 23.30 -14.41
N SER A 320 12.45 23.81 -13.83
CA SER A 320 12.63 24.00 -12.40
C SER A 320 13.41 25.30 -12.17
N VAL A 321 13.84 25.51 -10.94
CA VAL A 321 14.68 26.63 -10.52
C VAL A 321 15.74 26.08 -9.57
N ASP A 322 16.98 26.50 -9.71
CA ASP A 322 18.02 26.24 -8.73
C ASP A 322 17.68 26.99 -7.43
N ILE A 323 17.56 26.27 -6.31
CA ILE A 323 17.10 26.84 -5.04
C ILE A 323 18.18 27.72 -4.36
N ALA A 324 19.45 27.59 -4.75
CA ALA A 324 20.55 28.41 -4.22
C ALA A 324 20.72 29.72 -4.97
N THR A 325 20.62 29.69 -6.33
CA THR A 325 20.86 30.85 -7.18
C THR A 325 19.58 31.55 -7.63
N HIS A 326 18.42 30.90 -7.53
CA HIS A 326 17.11 31.30 -8.05
C HIS A 326 17.07 31.43 -9.59
N GLU A 327 18.05 30.88 -10.29
CA GLU A 327 18.07 30.88 -11.74
C GLU A 327 17.23 29.76 -12.34
N PRO A 328 16.60 29.99 -13.50
CA PRO A 328 15.88 28.96 -14.24
C PRO A 328 16.78 27.77 -14.57
N ALA A 329 16.29 26.54 -14.33
CA ALA A 329 17.03 25.32 -14.55
C ALA A 329 16.12 24.18 -15.02
N GLU A 330 16.69 23.04 -15.40
CA GLU A 330 15.96 21.79 -15.54
C GLU A 330 15.97 21.01 -14.21
N ALA A 331 14.88 20.31 -13.94
CA ALA A 331 14.74 19.46 -12.76
C ALA A 331 15.81 18.35 -12.72
N LEU A 332 16.16 17.92 -11.51
CA LEU A 332 17.09 16.80 -11.27
C LEU A 332 16.68 15.57 -12.09
N ARG A 333 17.64 15.00 -12.82
CA ARG A 333 17.49 13.74 -13.53
C ARG A 333 18.03 12.60 -12.67
N GLU A 334 17.18 11.65 -12.38
CA GLU A 334 17.57 10.40 -11.71
C GLU A 334 17.05 9.19 -12.50
N ARG A 335 17.62 8.02 -12.23
CA ARG A 335 17.10 6.76 -12.75
C ARG A 335 15.67 6.58 -12.27
N THR A 336 14.75 6.30 -13.18
CA THR A 336 13.32 6.20 -12.86
C THR A 336 12.67 4.98 -13.49
N ASP A 337 11.58 4.55 -12.86
CA ASP A 337 10.58 3.67 -13.44
C ASP A 337 9.70 4.48 -14.41
N SER A 338 9.14 3.84 -15.43
CA SER A 338 8.11 4.45 -16.28
C SER A 338 6.71 4.27 -15.67
N CYS A 339 6.46 3.12 -15.05
CA CYS A 339 5.19 2.78 -14.42
C CYS A 339 5.43 1.99 -13.12
N THR A 340 4.75 2.39 -12.03
CA THR A 340 4.81 1.71 -10.73
C THR A 340 3.43 1.36 -10.18
N VAL A 341 2.38 1.47 -10.98
CA VAL A 341 1.00 1.16 -10.55
C VAL A 341 0.86 -0.27 -10.03
N PRO A 342 1.48 -1.30 -10.66
CA PRO A 342 1.46 -2.66 -10.12
C PRO A 342 2.07 -2.77 -8.70
N ALA A 343 3.19 -2.10 -8.47
CA ALA A 343 3.82 -2.05 -7.15
C ALA A 343 2.96 -1.30 -6.12
N ALA A 344 2.31 -0.19 -6.54
CA ALA A 344 1.40 0.58 -5.69
C ALA A 344 0.20 -0.26 -5.23
N GLY A 345 -0.30 -1.19 -6.05
CA GLY A 345 -1.31 -2.17 -5.66
C GLY A 345 -0.87 -3.03 -4.48
N VAL A 346 0.37 -3.55 -4.51
CA VAL A 346 0.94 -4.35 -3.40
C VAL A 346 1.11 -3.50 -2.13
N VAL A 347 1.52 -2.25 -2.27
CA VAL A 347 1.56 -1.31 -1.12
C VAL A 347 0.16 -1.04 -0.61
N GLY A 348 -0.84 -0.90 -1.49
CA GLY A 348 -2.25 -0.76 -1.14
C GLY A 348 -2.77 -1.95 -0.34
N GLU A 349 -2.42 -3.20 -0.72
CA GLU A 349 -2.72 -4.41 0.06
C GLU A 349 -2.15 -4.30 1.49
N ALA A 350 -0.87 -3.94 1.60
CA ALA A 350 -0.16 -3.83 2.87
C ALA A 350 -0.81 -2.80 3.80
N MET A 351 -1.14 -1.61 3.27
CA MET A 351 -1.75 -0.53 4.04
C MET A 351 -3.20 -0.84 4.42
N THR A 352 -3.98 -1.46 3.52
CA THR A 352 -5.33 -1.93 3.82
C THR A 352 -5.30 -3.03 4.90
N ALA A 353 -4.39 -3.98 4.78
CA ALA A 353 -4.23 -5.04 5.78
C ALA A 353 -3.85 -4.47 7.15
N PHE A 354 -2.99 -3.46 7.23
CA PHE A 354 -2.65 -2.80 8.47
C PHE A 354 -3.86 -2.14 9.14
N VAL A 355 -4.66 -1.39 8.37
CA VAL A 355 -5.88 -0.73 8.88
C VAL A 355 -6.91 -1.77 9.38
N LEU A 356 -7.12 -2.84 8.62
CA LEU A 356 -8.03 -3.91 9.01
C LEU A 356 -7.53 -4.65 10.27
N ALA A 357 -6.23 -4.93 10.34
CA ALA A 357 -5.63 -5.55 11.52
C ALA A 357 -5.79 -4.67 12.77
N ASP A 358 -5.60 -3.35 12.65
CA ASP A 358 -5.86 -2.41 13.74
C ASP A 358 -7.34 -2.44 14.18
N ALA A 359 -8.28 -2.45 13.22
CA ALA A 359 -9.70 -2.53 13.51
C ALA A 359 -10.08 -3.83 14.25
N TYR A 360 -9.51 -4.98 13.86
CA TYR A 360 -9.67 -6.25 14.57
C TYR A 360 -9.09 -6.19 15.98
N ARG A 361 -7.87 -5.63 16.13
CA ARG A 361 -7.21 -5.49 17.44
C ARG A 361 -8.00 -4.60 18.41
N ARG A 362 -8.53 -3.49 17.91
CA ARG A 362 -9.37 -2.57 18.71
C ARG A 362 -10.65 -3.25 19.16
N LYS A 363 -11.29 -4.02 18.27
CA LYS A 363 -12.58 -4.65 18.54
C LYS A 363 -12.48 -5.88 19.44
N PHE A 364 -11.49 -6.76 19.22
CA PHE A 364 -11.43 -8.08 19.85
C PHE A 364 -10.36 -8.20 20.94
N GLY A 365 -9.41 -7.27 21.01
CA GLY A 365 -8.39 -7.22 22.07
C GLY A 365 -7.51 -8.47 22.14
N GLY A 366 -7.17 -8.89 23.36
CA GLY A 366 -6.39 -10.10 23.66
C GLY A 366 -4.88 -9.95 23.54
N ASP A 367 -4.11 -10.55 24.46
CA ASP A 367 -2.64 -10.53 24.42
C ASP A 367 -2.04 -11.75 23.71
N HIS A 368 -2.84 -12.79 23.51
CA HIS A 368 -2.49 -13.97 22.72
C HIS A 368 -3.45 -14.15 21.55
N ILE A 369 -2.98 -14.72 20.43
CA ILE A 369 -3.82 -14.92 19.22
C ILE A 369 -5.08 -15.74 19.50
N GLU A 370 -5.02 -16.69 20.43
CA GLU A 370 -6.19 -17.49 20.79
C GLU A 370 -7.27 -16.70 21.54
N ASP A 371 -6.89 -15.64 22.28
CA ASP A 371 -7.87 -14.77 22.92
C ASP A 371 -8.63 -13.96 21.88
N VAL A 372 -7.90 -13.46 20.85
CA VAL A 372 -8.52 -12.77 19.72
C VAL A 372 -9.48 -13.67 18.95
N ARG A 373 -9.08 -14.94 18.69
CA ARG A 373 -9.91 -15.94 18.02
C ARG A 373 -11.19 -16.25 18.79
N ARG A 374 -11.09 -16.45 20.12
CA ARG A 374 -12.25 -16.70 20.98
C ARG A 374 -13.23 -15.52 20.99
N ALA A 375 -12.71 -14.30 21.11
CA ALA A 375 -13.53 -13.09 21.09
C ALA A 375 -14.23 -12.90 19.75
N LEU A 376 -13.53 -13.14 18.62
CA LEU A 376 -14.10 -13.11 17.29
C LEU A 376 -15.19 -14.16 17.10
N GLN A 377 -14.95 -15.40 17.56
CA GLN A 377 -15.91 -16.50 17.45
C GLN A 377 -17.18 -16.20 18.24
N ALA A 378 -17.05 -15.76 19.50
CA ALA A 378 -18.19 -15.37 20.33
C ALA A 378 -19.00 -14.22 19.71
N TYR A 379 -18.32 -13.27 19.05
CA TYR A 379 -18.98 -12.19 18.32
C TYR A 379 -19.75 -12.71 17.11
N ARG A 380 -19.14 -13.58 16.27
CA ARG A 380 -19.79 -14.22 15.11
C ARG A 380 -21.05 -14.97 15.51
N GLU A 381 -20.99 -15.76 16.59
CA GLU A 381 -22.14 -16.50 17.15
C GLU A 381 -23.26 -15.55 17.59
N ARG A 382 -22.91 -14.48 18.32
CA ARG A 382 -23.88 -13.50 18.82
C ARG A 382 -24.64 -12.79 17.69
N ILE A 383 -24.00 -12.51 16.57
CA ILE A 383 -24.63 -11.82 15.43
C ILE A 383 -25.15 -12.77 14.35
N GLY A 384 -24.98 -14.09 14.52
CA GLY A 384 -25.39 -15.09 13.54
C GLY A 384 -24.66 -15.03 12.21
N TRP A 385 -23.43 -14.45 12.18
CA TRP A 385 -22.68 -14.28 10.94
C TRP A 385 -21.73 -15.46 10.67
N ARG A 386 -21.70 -15.89 9.40
CA ARG A 386 -20.81 -16.95 8.92
C ARG A 386 -19.92 -16.41 7.80
N PRO A 387 -18.61 -16.72 7.78
CA PRO A 387 -17.73 -16.37 6.66
C PRO A 387 -18.25 -17.00 5.36
N ARG A 388 -18.18 -16.24 4.29
CA ARG A 388 -18.45 -16.72 2.92
C ARG A 388 -17.16 -17.07 2.25
#